data_e3fffa016d08ebbd3af44e12b3d5037e
#
_entry.id   e3fffa016d08ebbd3af44e12b3d5037e
#
_cell.length_a   1.000
_cell.length_b   1.000
_cell.length_c   1.000
_cell.angle_alpha   90.00
_cell.angle_beta   90.00
_cell.angle_gamma   90.00
#
_symmetry.space_group_name_H-M   'P 1'
#
loop_
_entity.id
_entity.type
_entity.pdbx_description
1 polymer ?
#
loop_
_entity_poly.entity_id
_entity_poly.type
_entity_poly.pdbx_seq_one_letter_code
_entity_poly.pdbx_strand_id
1 'polypeptide(L)'
;MHSKDREPVIIQSCRTPIGKFLGALSSLSAPDLGALVVENLIERAGVEPQYLDEVIMGNVVGTGVGQAPARQASVRGGVPESVPALTINKVCGSGLKAVMLAAQAIRAGDANLILAGGMESMSNAPFYIRGMRNGLKFGNANLEDALLSDGLWCAFGHCHMGTHAEYTARKGGVTRRDADEFSLRSHNLAIKALSEGRFAEEIISVSSKNGREKVVVDFDEGPRKDTSMNTLEKLKPAFPEASGKYQDELTITAGNAAGLNDGAAGVIVASRGFARAHGLEIEAKITNYVASGLEPRDLFFAPVKAVNDLMTKEKTQISDYDLVELNEAFAVQALADIRGLKIDIAVSYTHLTLPTIYSV
;
A
#
# COMPACT_ATOMS: atom_id res chain seq x y z
N MET A 1 22.79 2.77 -27.01
CA MET A 1 21.33 2.71 -26.95
C MET A 1 20.80 4.13 -26.83
N HIS A 2 19.81 4.51 -27.63
CA HIS A 2 19.17 5.82 -27.53
C HIS A 2 18.53 5.99 -26.14
N SER A 3 18.60 7.19 -25.56
CA SER A 3 18.04 7.48 -24.23
C SER A 3 16.53 7.11 -24.10
N LYS A 4 15.80 7.17 -25.22
CA LYS A 4 14.39 6.76 -25.30
C LYS A 4 14.16 5.25 -25.14
N ASP A 5 15.13 4.39 -25.48
CA ASP A 5 14.98 2.94 -25.32
C ASP A 5 15.05 2.50 -23.85
N ARG A 6 15.65 3.35 -22.99
CA ARG A 6 15.77 3.16 -21.55
C ARG A 6 14.68 3.87 -20.73
N GLU A 7 13.64 4.38 -21.39
CA GLU A 7 12.48 4.94 -20.70
C GLU A 7 11.71 3.79 -20.02
N PRO A 8 11.48 3.82 -18.69
CA PRO A 8 10.70 2.80 -18.03
C PRO A 8 9.22 2.99 -18.32
N VAL A 9 8.58 1.90 -18.73
CA VAL A 9 7.16 1.85 -19.08
C VAL A 9 6.47 0.70 -18.31
N ILE A 10 5.22 0.89 -17.94
CA ILE A 10 4.36 -0.15 -17.39
C ILE A 10 3.67 -0.83 -18.55
N ILE A 11 3.74 -2.14 -18.60
CA ILE A 11 3.13 -2.98 -19.65
C ILE A 11 1.98 -3.84 -19.13
N GLN A 12 1.87 -4.03 -17.83
CA GLN A 12 0.77 -4.75 -17.20
C GLN A 12 0.66 -4.41 -15.73
N SER A 13 -0.56 -4.39 -15.21
CA SER A 13 -0.87 -4.19 -13.81
C SER A 13 -1.99 -5.12 -13.35
N CYS A 14 -1.94 -5.59 -12.09
CA CYS A 14 -3.05 -6.27 -11.44
C CYS A 14 -2.90 -6.27 -9.91
N ARG A 15 -4.00 -6.61 -9.23
CA ARG A 15 -4.03 -6.77 -7.77
C ARG A 15 -5.01 -7.85 -7.34
N THR A 16 -4.83 -8.39 -6.15
CA THR A 16 -5.88 -9.16 -5.47
C THR A 16 -7.03 -8.23 -5.05
N PRO A 17 -8.20 -8.75 -4.69
CA PRO A 17 -9.12 -8.02 -3.82
C PRO A 17 -8.39 -7.60 -2.55
N ILE A 18 -8.86 -6.53 -1.91
CA ILE A 18 -8.41 -6.14 -0.58
C ILE A 18 -9.29 -6.83 0.46
N GLY A 19 -8.70 -7.81 1.17
CA GLY A 19 -9.34 -8.50 2.29
C GLY A 19 -9.31 -7.63 3.54
N LYS A 20 -10.36 -7.67 4.35
CA LYS A 20 -10.34 -7.07 5.69
C LYS A 20 -9.60 -7.99 6.67
N PHE A 21 -9.16 -7.44 7.79
CA PHE A 21 -8.51 -8.18 8.87
C PHE A 21 -9.38 -9.37 9.32
N LEU A 22 -8.78 -10.56 9.34
CA LEU A 22 -9.44 -11.84 9.61
C LEU A 22 -10.63 -12.14 8.67
N GLY A 23 -10.62 -11.53 7.46
CA GLY A 23 -11.63 -11.69 6.44
C GLY A 23 -11.36 -12.82 5.45
N ALA A 24 -11.90 -12.68 4.25
CA ALA A 24 -11.92 -13.74 3.24
C ALA A 24 -10.53 -14.16 2.75
N LEU A 25 -9.52 -13.29 2.82
CA LEU A 25 -8.14 -13.60 2.43
C LEU A 25 -7.25 -14.10 3.57
N SER A 26 -7.72 -14.16 4.80
CA SER A 26 -6.95 -14.48 6.00
C SER A 26 -6.30 -15.88 6.00
N SER A 27 -6.74 -16.80 5.12
CA SER A 27 -6.11 -18.12 4.99
C SER A 27 -4.84 -18.13 4.13
N LEU A 28 -4.49 -17.00 3.50
CA LEU A 28 -3.35 -16.85 2.60
C LEU A 28 -2.26 -16.00 3.25
N SER A 29 -1.02 -16.47 3.17
CA SER A 29 0.14 -15.69 3.60
C SER A 29 0.46 -14.57 2.59
N ALA A 30 1.25 -13.57 3.01
CA ALA A 30 1.69 -12.51 2.11
C ALA A 30 2.39 -13.06 0.84
N PRO A 31 3.34 -14.03 0.94
CA PRO A 31 3.91 -14.65 -0.26
C PRO A 31 2.93 -15.41 -1.14
N ASP A 32 1.85 -15.99 -0.58
CA ASP A 32 0.83 -16.67 -1.39
C ASP A 32 0.01 -15.66 -2.19
N LEU A 33 -0.38 -14.52 -1.56
CA LEU A 33 -1.05 -13.41 -2.25
C LEU A 33 -0.15 -12.80 -3.33
N GLY A 34 1.14 -12.59 -3.01
CA GLY A 34 2.13 -12.12 -3.97
C GLY A 34 2.32 -13.05 -5.15
N ALA A 35 2.33 -14.36 -4.91
CA ALA A 35 2.47 -15.37 -5.97
C ALA A 35 1.32 -15.31 -6.99
N LEU A 36 0.08 -15.13 -6.51
CA LEU A 36 -1.08 -14.96 -7.39
C LEU A 36 -0.95 -13.73 -8.30
N VAL A 37 -0.43 -12.62 -7.77
CA VAL A 37 -0.17 -11.41 -8.56
C VAL A 37 0.94 -11.64 -9.58
N VAL A 38 2.04 -12.30 -9.18
CA VAL A 38 3.16 -12.63 -10.07
C VAL A 38 2.69 -13.50 -11.23
N GLU A 39 1.96 -14.57 -10.96
CA GLU A 39 1.41 -15.49 -11.95
C GLU A 39 0.50 -14.75 -12.96
N ASN A 40 -0.47 -13.99 -12.44
CA ASN A 40 -1.43 -13.27 -13.27
C ASN A 40 -0.78 -12.15 -14.11
N LEU A 41 0.23 -11.45 -13.58
CA LEU A 41 0.95 -10.44 -14.34
C LEU A 41 1.69 -11.04 -15.54
N ILE A 42 2.37 -12.17 -15.33
CA ILE A 42 3.10 -12.89 -16.39
C ILE A 42 2.12 -13.37 -17.47
N GLU A 43 1.02 -14.00 -17.05
CA GLU A 43 0.00 -14.52 -17.96
C GLU A 43 -0.64 -13.39 -18.78
N ARG A 44 -1.09 -12.32 -18.13
CA ARG A 44 -1.77 -11.18 -18.79
C ARG A 44 -0.84 -10.40 -19.72
N ALA A 45 0.42 -10.24 -19.33
CA ALA A 45 1.41 -9.56 -20.18
C ALA A 45 1.87 -10.42 -21.37
N GLY A 46 1.65 -11.74 -21.32
CA GLY A 46 2.11 -12.66 -22.35
C GLY A 46 3.64 -12.70 -22.48
N VAL A 47 4.35 -12.45 -21.37
CA VAL A 47 5.81 -12.48 -21.36
C VAL A 47 6.32 -13.82 -20.87
N GLU A 48 7.41 -14.28 -21.45
CA GLU A 48 8.10 -15.47 -20.95
C GLU A 48 8.81 -15.13 -19.62
N PRO A 49 8.54 -15.85 -18.51
CA PRO A 49 9.03 -15.48 -17.18
C PRO A 49 10.57 -15.48 -17.07
N GLN A 50 11.29 -16.18 -17.94
CA GLN A 50 12.76 -16.13 -18.01
C GLN A 50 13.32 -14.81 -18.53
N TYR A 51 12.51 -13.94 -19.12
CA TYR A 51 12.94 -12.60 -19.52
C TYR A 51 12.95 -11.60 -18.37
N LEU A 52 12.37 -11.96 -17.21
CA LEU A 52 12.47 -11.11 -16.02
C LEU A 52 13.92 -11.06 -15.54
N ASP A 53 14.43 -9.85 -15.40
CA ASP A 53 15.76 -9.61 -14.82
C ASP A 53 15.71 -9.69 -13.28
N GLU A 54 14.58 -9.27 -12.67
CA GLU A 54 14.41 -9.28 -11.21
C GLU A 54 12.91 -9.21 -10.83
N VAL A 55 12.57 -9.71 -9.64
CA VAL A 55 11.28 -9.50 -8.96
C VAL A 55 11.51 -8.70 -7.68
N ILE A 56 10.86 -7.53 -7.54
CA ILE A 56 11.01 -6.65 -6.38
C ILE A 56 9.64 -6.50 -5.70
N MET A 57 9.50 -7.04 -4.48
CA MET A 57 8.23 -6.97 -3.74
C MET A 57 8.41 -6.32 -2.37
N GLY A 58 7.50 -5.41 -2.04
CA GLY A 58 7.36 -4.85 -0.71
C GLY A 58 6.72 -5.85 0.26
N ASN A 59 7.18 -5.87 1.50
CA ASN A 59 6.52 -6.54 2.61
C ASN A 59 6.95 -5.85 3.91
N VAL A 60 6.00 -5.47 4.75
CA VAL A 60 6.24 -4.67 5.96
C VAL A 60 6.28 -5.54 7.20
N VAL A 61 5.23 -6.34 7.44
CA VAL A 61 5.14 -7.23 8.59
C VAL A 61 5.89 -8.52 8.27
N GLY A 62 7.20 -8.48 8.43
CA GLY A 62 8.10 -9.57 8.04
C GLY A 62 8.27 -10.66 9.08
N THR A 63 7.84 -10.42 10.33
CA THR A 63 7.94 -11.41 11.41
C THR A 63 7.11 -12.65 11.07
N GLY A 64 7.76 -13.81 11.05
CA GLY A 64 7.11 -15.10 10.79
C GLY A 64 6.78 -15.43 9.33
N VAL A 65 7.01 -14.51 8.38
CA VAL A 65 6.73 -14.73 6.96
C VAL A 65 7.74 -15.70 6.29
N GLY A 66 8.87 -15.91 6.94
CA GLY A 66 9.94 -16.76 6.43
C GLY A 66 11.02 -15.98 5.68
N GLN A 67 11.96 -16.73 5.10
CA GLN A 67 13.10 -16.15 4.42
C GLN A 67 12.70 -15.55 3.07
N ALA A 68 13.13 -14.31 2.79
CA ALA A 68 13.01 -13.65 1.49
C ALA A 68 11.60 -13.74 0.88
N PRO A 69 10.58 -13.07 1.45
CA PRO A 69 9.19 -13.18 1.00
C PRO A 69 8.98 -12.95 -0.50
N ALA A 70 9.67 -11.97 -1.10
CA ALA A 70 9.62 -11.74 -2.55
C ALA A 70 10.09 -12.95 -3.36
N ARG A 71 11.12 -13.65 -2.88
CA ARG A 71 11.61 -14.88 -3.51
C ARG A 71 10.58 -16.00 -3.45
N GLN A 72 9.89 -16.13 -2.31
CA GLN A 72 8.81 -17.10 -2.16
C GLN A 72 7.67 -16.82 -3.15
N ALA A 73 7.23 -15.56 -3.24
CA ALA A 73 6.18 -15.14 -4.16
C ALA A 73 6.60 -15.36 -5.62
N SER A 74 7.82 -14.98 -5.99
CA SER A 74 8.38 -15.13 -7.34
C SER A 74 8.35 -16.60 -7.80
N VAL A 75 8.93 -17.51 -7.02
CA VAL A 75 9.02 -18.94 -7.40
C VAL A 75 7.66 -19.61 -7.40
N ARG A 76 6.82 -19.33 -6.39
CA ARG A 76 5.44 -19.87 -6.34
C ARG A 76 4.57 -19.35 -7.50
N GLY A 77 4.82 -18.12 -7.96
CA GLY A 77 4.15 -17.49 -9.09
C GLY A 77 4.70 -17.91 -10.47
N GLY A 78 5.57 -18.95 -10.53
CA GLY A 78 6.05 -19.52 -11.78
C GLY A 78 7.27 -18.85 -12.39
N VAL A 79 7.93 -17.93 -11.70
CA VAL A 79 9.20 -17.35 -12.16
C VAL A 79 10.33 -18.35 -11.95
N PRO A 80 11.21 -18.57 -12.97
CA PRO A 80 12.34 -19.48 -12.85
C PRO A 80 13.26 -19.15 -11.66
N GLU A 81 13.81 -20.18 -11.05
CA GLU A 81 14.72 -20.02 -9.91
C GLU A 81 16.02 -19.25 -10.26
N SER A 82 16.36 -19.13 -11.52
CA SER A 82 17.50 -18.33 -12.00
C SER A 82 17.27 -16.81 -11.90
N VAL A 83 16.01 -16.36 -11.84
CA VAL A 83 15.65 -14.93 -11.72
C VAL A 83 15.79 -14.50 -10.26
N PRO A 84 16.60 -13.48 -9.94
CA PRO A 84 16.74 -12.99 -8.58
C PRO A 84 15.47 -12.30 -8.08
N ALA A 85 15.32 -12.21 -6.74
CA ALA A 85 14.21 -11.50 -6.12
C ALA A 85 14.67 -10.71 -4.89
N LEU A 86 14.11 -9.52 -4.71
CA LEU A 86 14.43 -8.60 -3.62
C LEU A 86 13.16 -8.26 -2.83
N THR A 87 13.21 -8.46 -1.51
CA THR A 87 12.18 -7.96 -0.59
C THR A 87 12.63 -6.61 -0.03
N ILE A 88 11.74 -5.61 -0.08
CA ILE A 88 12.01 -4.29 0.48
C ILE A 88 10.97 -3.90 1.51
N ASN A 89 11.37 -3.05 2.44
CA ASN A 89 10.49 -2.44 3.43
C ASN A 89 10.73 -0.92 3.50
N LYS A 90 9.73 -0.16 3.13
CA LYS A 90 9.62 1.29 3.29
C LYS A 90 8.23 1.62 3.89
N VAL A 91 7.77 0.77 4.81
CA VAL A 91 6.43 0.81 5.41
C VAL A 91 5.37 0.92 4.29
N CYS A 92 4.35 1.76 4.42
CA CYS A 92 3.27 1.93 3.43
C CYS A 92 3.74 2.32 2.01
N GLY A 93 4.97 2.79 1.84
CA GLY A 93 5.55 3.14 0.54
C GLY A 93 6.35 2.01 -0.12
N SER A 94 6.28 0.76 0.37
CA SER A 94 7.13 -0.34 -0.10
C SER A 94 6.84 -0.73 -1.55
N GLY A 95 5.57 -0.93 -1.91
CA GLY A 95 5.17 -1.28 -3.27
C GLY A 95 5.56 -0.20 -4.28
N LEU A 96 5.23 1.07 -3.99
CA LEU A 96 5.64 2.19 -4.84
C LEU A 96 7.17 2.30 -4.94
N LYS A 97 7.90 2.02 -3.85
CA LYS A 97 9.38 2.01 -3.88
C LYS A 97 9.92 0.87 -4.73
N ALA A 98 9.27 -0.29 -4.78
CA ALA A 98 9.64 -1.37 -5.70
C ALA A 98 9.56 -0.91 -7.16
N VAL A 99 8.47 -0.24 -7.54
CA VAL A 99 8.31 0.34 -8.89
C VAL A 99 9.39 1.40 -9.19
N MET A 100 9.73 2.24 -8.20
CA MET A 100 10.81 3.23 -8.36
C MET A 100 12.17 2.57 -8.58
N LEU A 101 12.48 1.47 -7.88
CA LEU A 101 13.73 0.72 -8.05
C LEU A 101 13.77 0.05 -9.42
N ALA A 102 12.67 -0.56 -9.87
CA ALA A 102 12.55 -1.11 -11.21
C ALA A 102 12.81 -0.05 -12.30
N ALA A 103 12.18 1.12 -12.17
CA ALA A 103 12.40 2.23 -13.09
C ALA A 103 13.85 2.74 -13.05
N GLN A 104 14.50 2.73 -11.88
CA GLN A 104 15.90 3.12 -11.71
C GLN A 104 16.84 2.13 -12.39
N ALA A 105 16.66 0.83 -12.20
CA ALA A 105 17.47 -0.21 -12.82
C ALA A 105 17.36 -0.17 -14.36
N ILE A 106 16.16 0.02 -14.88
CA ILE A 106 15.91 0.17 -16.32
C ILE A 106 16.65 1.39 -16.87
N ARG A 107 16.57 2.56 -16.22
CA ARG A 107 17.28 3.76 -16.66
C ARG A 107 18.78 3.62 -16.60
N ALA A 108 19.30 2.94 -15.58
CA ALA A 108 20.73 2.67 -15.42
C ALA A 108 21.26 1.71 -16.49
N GLY A 109 20.39 0.87 -17.04
CA GLY A 109 20.77 -0.14 -18.02
C GLY A 109 21.07 -1.51 -17.42
N ASP A 110 20.79 -1.67 -16.13
CA ASP A 110 21.01 -2.91 -15.39
C ASP A 110 19.94 -3.97 -15.68
N ALA A 111 18.75 -3.53 -16.12
CA ALA A 111 17.61 -4.38 -16.43
C ALA A 111 16.81 -3.90 -17.63
N ASN A 112 16.00 -4.78 -18.22
CA ASN A 112 15.04 -4.50 -19.28
C ASN A 112 13.61 -4.82 -18.90
N LEU A 113 13.40 -5.77 -17.98
CA LEU A 113 12.08 -6.24 -17.55
C LEU A 113 12.10 -6.62 -16.07
N ILE A 114 11.31 -5.94 -15.26
CA ILE A 114 11.22 -6.18 -13.81
C ILE A 114 9.75 -6.27 -13.40
N LEU A 115 9.41 -7.28 -12.59
CA LEU A 115 8.15 -7.33 -11.89
C LEU A 115 8.31 -6.62 -10.54
N ALA A 116 7.51 -5.59 -10.28
CA ALA A 116 7.58 -4.77 -9.07
C ALA A 116 6.20 -4.64 -8.42
N GLY A 117 6.15 -4.72 -7.09
CA GLY A 117 4.89 -4.59 -6.37
C GLY A 117 5.06 -4.73 -4.87
N GLY A 118 4.01 -5.23 -4.23
CA GLY A 118 4.02 -5.51 -2.80
C GLY A 118 2.94 -6.51 -2.41
N MET A 119 3.04 -7.01 -1.18
CA MET A 119 2.16 -8.03 -0.62
C MET A 119 2.15 -7.90 0.89
N GLU A 120 0.99 -8.06 1.50
CA GLU A 120 0.84 -8.03 2.95
C GLU A 120 -0.28 -8.96 3.40
N SER A 121 -0.10 -9.61 4.54
CA SER A 121 -1.15 -10.34 5.22
C SER A 121 -1.12 -9.98 6.71
N MET A 122 -1.84 -8.94 7.06
CA MET A 122 -1.93 -8.47 8.44
C MET A 122 -2.66 -9.48 9.34
N SER A 123 -3.57 -10.26 8.75
CA SER A 123 -4.29 -11.35 9.45
C SER A 123 -3.36 -12.47 9.92
N ASN A 124 -2.23 -12.66 9.27
CA ASN A 124 -1.28 -13.73 9.58
C ASN A 124 -0.05 -13.24 10.38
N ALA A 125 -0.04 -11.98 10.83
CA ALA A 125 1.01 -11.48 11.70
C ALA A 125 1.04 -12.26 13.02
N PRO A 126 2.18 -12.86 13.43
CA PRO A 126 2.25 -13.65 14.64
C PRO A 126 2.39 -12.79 15.89
N PHE A 127 2.13 -13.41 17.02
CA PHE A 127 2.61 -12.91 18.31
C PHE A 127 3.93 -13.59 18.66
N TYR A 128 4.84 -12.88 19.32
CA TYR A 128 6.14 -13.39 19.73
C TYR A 128 6.53 -12.98 21.15
N ILE A 129 7.52 -13.65 21.71
CA ILE A 129 8.07 -13.37 23.04
C ILE A 129 9.55 -12.98 22.89
N ARG A 130 9.92 -11.78 23.35
CA ARG A 130 11.32 -11.35 23.40
C ARG A 130 12.09 -12.06 24.50
N GLY A 131 13.38 -12.22 24.30
CA GLY A 131 14.29 -12.77 25.32
C GLY A 131 14.24 -14.28 25.51
N MET A 132 13.36 -15.02 24.82
CA MET A 132 13.21 -16.47 24.98
C MET A 132 14.50 -17.27 24.74
N ARG A 133 15.42 -16.80 23.89
CA ARG A 133 16.71 -17.49 23.69
C ARG A 133 17.56 -17.58 24.94
N ASN A 134 17.42 -16.62 25.86
CA ASN A 134 18.10 -16.61 27.15
C ASN A 134 17.31 -17.32 28.27
N GLY A 135 16.10 -17.82 27.94
CA GLY A 135 15.14 -18.41 28.88
C GLY A 135 14.40 -17.38 29.74
N LEU A 136 13.21 -17.75 30.16
CA LEU A 136 12.41 -16.99 31.11
C LEU A 136 12.76 -17.53 32.51
N LYS A 137 13.53 -16.78 33.30
CA LYS A 137 14.07 -17.26 34.56
C LYS A 137 13.09 -17.06 35.73
N PHE A 138 12.38 -15.93 35.78
CA PHE A 138 11.46 -15.60 36.88
C PHE A 138 10.46 -14.52 36.45
N GLY A 139 9.20 -14.65 36.82
CA GLY A 139 8.12 -13.72 36.54
C GLY A 139 7.38 -14.01 35.23
N ASN A 140 6.42 -13.15 34.91
CA ASN A 140 5.58 -13.24 33.70
C ASN A 140 6.32 -12.77 32.48
N ALA A 141 5.91 -13.26 31.29
CA ALA A 141 6.31 -12.73 29.98
C ALA A 141 5.08 -12.22 29.22
N ASN A 142 5.28 -11.18 28.45
CA ASN A 142 4.26 -10.64 27.58
C ASN A 142 4.43 -11.20 26.16
N LEU A 143 3.31 -11.47 25.51
CA LEU A 143 3.25 -11.65 24.05
C LEU A 143 3.23 -10.28 23.40
N GLU A 144 4.08 -10.08 22.39
CA GLU A 144 4.11 -8.88 21.57
C GLU A 144 3.47 -9.18 20.23
N ASP A 145 2.60 -8.29 19.76
CA ASP A 145 1.95 -8.38 18.45
C ASP A 145 2.92 -7.87 17.36
N ALA A 146 3.28 -8.75 16.42
CA ALA A 146 4.16 -8.40 15.31
C ALA A 146 3.52 -7.37 14.37
N LEU A 147 2.19 -7.42 14.18
CA LEU A 147 1.48 -6.42 13.39
C LEU A 147 1.68 -5.01 13.96
N LEU A 148 1.57 -4.89 15.28
CA LEU A 148 1.80 -3.62 15.95
C LEU A 148 3.27 -3.21 15.87
N SER A 149 4.20 -4.08 16.24
CA SER A 149 5.63 -3.74 16.35
C SER A 149 6.29 -3.44 15.02
N ASP A 150 5.96 -4.17 13.97
CA ASP A 150 6.59 -4.03 12.64
C ASP A 150 5.91 -2.96 11.78
N GLY A 151 4.57 -2.80 11.91
CA GLY A 151 3.78 -1.97 11.00
C GLY A 151 3.22 -0.67 11.61
N LEU A 152 2.79 -0.66 12.88
CA LEU A 152 1.93 0.38 13.42
C LEU A 152 2.50 1.15 14.62
N TRP A 153 3.67 0.79 15.10
CA TRP A 153 4.34 1.42 16.23
C TRP A 153 5.52 2.29 15.81
N CYS A 154 5.53 3.54 16.23
CA CYS A 154 6.67 4.42 16.00
C CYS A 154 7.81 4.10 16.99
N ALA A 155 8.92 3.58 16.48
CA ALA A 155 10.09 3.26 17.27
C ALA A 155 10.76 4.50 17.91
N PHE A 156 10.58 5.66 17.34
CA PHE A 156 11.16 6.93 17.81
C PHE A 156 10.24 7.65 18.80
N GLY A 157 8.95 7.72 18.48
CA GLY A 157 7.94 8.36 19.33
C GLY A 157 7.39 7.46 20.43
N HIS A 158 7.73 6.17 20.42
CA HIS A 158 7.19 5.16 21.32
C HIS A 158 5.67 5.22 21.48
N CYS A 159 4.98 5.35 20.33
CA CYS A 159 3.52 5.45 20.30
C CYS A 159 2.96 4.84 19.02
N HIS A 160 1.66 4.57 19.01
CA HIS A 160 0.93 4.10 17.84
C HIS A 160 0.91 5.17 16.73
N MET A 161 0.85 4.74 15.46
CA MET A 161 0.72 5.67 14.31
C MET A 161 -0.49 6.60 14.44
N GLY A 162 -1.59 6.13 15.03
CA GLY A 162 -2.75 6.98 15.32
C GLY A 162 -2.47 8.16 16.22
N THR A 163 -1.52 8.04 17.16
CA THR A 163 -1.08 9.17 17.98
C THR A 163 -0.39 10.26 17.14
N HIS A 164 0.40 9.85 16.12
CA HIS A 164 0.96 10.82 15.17
C HIS A 164 -0.10 11.39 14.23
N ALA A 165 -1.14 10.62 13.92
CA ALA A 165 -2.27 11.11 13.14
C ALA A 165 -3.09 12.17 13.91
N GLU A 166 -3.26 12.04 15.24
CA GLU A 166 -3.84 13.12 16.07
C GLU A 166 -2.99 14.39 16.05
N TYR A 167 -1.67 14.27 16.12
CA TYR A 167 -0.77 15.41 15.92
C TYR A 167 -0.95 16.04 14.53
N THR A 168 -1.12 15.21 13.50
CA THR A 168 -1.34 15.67 12.12
C THR A 168 -2.68 16.40 11.98
N ALA A 169 -3.74 15.89 12.60
CA ALA A 169 -5.05 16.55 12.65
C ALA A 169 -4.92 17.97 13.20
N ARG A 170 -4.28 18.12 14.36
CA ARG A 170 -4.04 19.43 14.98
C ARG A 170 -3.22 20.35 14.08
N LYS A 171 -2.07 19.87 13.59
CA LYS A 171 -1.15 20.68 12.76
C LYS A 171 -1.77 21.06 11.42
N GLY A 172 -2.55 20.17 10.81
CA GLY A 172 -3.27 20.39 9.55
C GLY A 172 -4.60 21.12 9.70
N GLY A 173 -5.02 21.46 10.94
CA GLY A 173 -6.30 22.12 11.20
C GLY A 173 -7.52 21.29 10.79
N VAL A 174 -7.43 19.95 10.87
CA VAL A 174 -8.51 19.02 10.48
C VAL A 174 -9.34 18.68 11.71
N THR A 175 -10.64 18.93 11.64
CA THR A 175 -11.58 18.60 12.71
C THR A 175 -12.07 17.14 12.59
N ARG A 176 -12.66 16.62 13.67
CA ARG A 176 -13.35 15.34 13.67
C ARG A 176 -14.42 15.26 12.58
N ARG A 177 -15.21 16.33 12.42
CA ARG A 177 -16.26 16.39 11.41
C ARG A 177 -15.70 16.35 10.00
N ASP A 178 -14.63 17.11 9.70
CA ASP A 178 -13.95 17.07 8.41
C ASP A 178 -13.51 15.62 8.06
N ALA A 179 -12.92 14.92 9.04
CA ALA A 179 -12.46 13.56 8.87
C ALA A 179 -13.61 12.57 8.61
N ASP A 180 -14.71 12.70 9.34
CA ASP A 180 -15.88 11.84 9.16
C ASP A 180 -16.59 12.10 7.82
N GLU A 181 -16.73 13.35 7.38
CA GLU A 181 -17.28 13.72 6.06
C GLU A 181 -16.40 13.21 4.92
N PHE A 182 -15.08 13.31 5.06
CA PHE A 182 -14.13 12.75 4.10
C PHE A 182 -14.26 11.23 4.00
N SER A 183 -14.33 10.53 5.14
CA SER A 183 -14.47 9.08 5.19
C SER A 183 -15.77 8.59 4.55
N LEU A 184 -16.89 9.28 4.83
CA LEU A 184 -18.17 8.97 4.20
C LEU A 184 -18.09 9.13 2.67
N ARG A 185 -17.47 10.21 2.20
CA ARG A 185 -17.24 10.43 0.76
C ARG A 185 -16.41 9.28 0.16
N SER A 186 -15.30 8.90 0.83
CA SER A 186 -14.40 7.83 0.39
C SER A 186 -15.17 6.51 0.24
N HIS A 187 -15.92 6.07 1.26
CA HIS A 187 -16.76 4.88 1.18
C HIS A 187 -17.76 4.93 0.02
N ASN A 188 -18.46 6.05 -0.15
CA ASN A 188 -19.46 6.20 -1.21
C ASN A 188 -18.84 6.11 -2.61
N LEU A 189 -17.65 6.69 -2.81
CA LEU A 189 -16.93 6.60 -4.08
C LEU A 189 -16.47 5.17 -4.39
N ALA A 190 -15.96 4.45 -3.37
CA ALA A 190 -15.58 3.05 -3.54
C ALA A 190 -16.75 2.16 -3.91
N ILE A 191 -17.88 2.29 -3.20
CA ILE A 191 -19.08 1.52 -3.45
C ILE A 191 -19.60 1.80 -4.87
N LYS A 192 -19.60 3.07 -5.28
CA LYS A 192 -19.97 3.45 -6.64
C LYS A 192 -19.05 2.80 -7.66
N ALA A 193 -17.72 2.90 -7.50
CA ALA A 193 -16.73 2.31 -8.40
C ALA A 193 -16.89 0.78 -8.50
N LEU A 194 -17.08 0.10 -7.36
CA LEU A 194 -17.37 -1.33 -7.33
C LEU A 194 -18.65 -1.69 -8.07
N SER A 195 -19.74 -0.93 -7.85
CA SER A 195 -21.03 -1.19 -8.49
C SER A 195 -21.02 -0.93 -10.00
N GLU A 196 -20.15 -0.03 -10.46
CA GLU A 196 -19.94 0.28 -11.88
C GLU A 196 -18.90 -0.65 -12.54
N GLY A 197 -18.32 -1.60 -11.79
CA GLY A 197 -17.31 -2.54 -12.29
C GLY A 197 -15.97 -1.90 -12.67
N ARG A 198 -15.65 -0.71 -12.14
CA ARG A 198 -14.43 0.03 -12.53
C ARG A 198 -13.12 -0.68 -12.17
N PHE A 199 -13.17 -1.58 -11.19
CA PHE A 199 -12.00 -2.35 -10.75
C PHE A 199 -11.92 -3.76 -11.36
N ALA A 200 -12.86 -4.12 -12.25
CA ALA A 200 -12.98 -5.48 -12.77
C ALA A 200 -11.74 -5.94 -13.59
N GLU A 201 -11.08 -5.01 -14.28
CA GLU A 201 -9.90 -5.30 -15.08
C GLU A 201 -8.62 -5.47 -14.24
N GLU A 202 -8.54 -4.80 -13.09
CA GLU A 202 -7.35 -4.85 -12.23
C GLU A 202 -7.41 -5.97 -11.18
N ILE A 203 -8.62 -6.30 -10.68
CA ILE A 203 -8.81 -7.35 -9.67
C ILE A 203 -8.70 -8.74 -10.28
N ILE A 204 -7.85 -9.59 -9.69
CA ILE A 204 -7.81 -11.01 -9.97
C ILE A 204 -8.70 -11.77 -8.99
N SER A 205 -9.38 -12.82 -9.45
CA SER A 205 -10.16 -13.70 -8.57
C SER A 205 -9.23 -14.57 -7.72
N VAL A 206 -9.44 -14.59 -6.41
CA VAL A 206 -8.62 -15.33 -5.45
C VAL A 206 -9.42 -16.49 -4.86
N SER A 207 -8.91 -17.71 -5.02
CA SER A 207 -9.43 -18.85 -4.30
C SER A 207 -8.88 -18.88 -2.87
N SER A 208 -9.76 -18.76 -1.89
CA SER A 208 -9.43 -18.76 -0.47
C SER A 208 -10.23 -19.83 0.28
N LYS A 209 -9.98 -19.97 1.58
CA LYS A 209 -10.71 -20.89 2.45
C LYS A 209 -11.42 -20.10 3.56
N ASN A 210 -12.70 -20.36 3.70
CA ASN A 210 -13.47 -19.93 4.88
C ASN A 210 -13.78 -21.18 5.71
N GLY A 211 -12.97 -21.44 6.73
CA GLY A 211 -13.00 -22.70 7.45
C GLY A 211 -12.66 -23.90 6.53
N ARG A 212 -13.65 -24.77 6.24
CA ARG A 212 -13.49 -25.92 5.36
C ARG A 212 -13.95 -25.69 3.92
N GLU A 213 -14.64 -24.58 3.67
CA GLU A 213 -15.21 -24.27 2.36
C GLU A 213 -14.22 -23.47 1.51
N LYS A 214 -14.12 -23.81 0.22
CA LYS A 214 -13.43 -22.98 -0.76
C LYS A 214 -14.38 -21.85 -1.19
N VAL A 215 -13.89 -20.64 -1.14
CA VAL A 215 -14.60 -19.44 -1.60
C VAL A 215 -13.77 -18.73 -2.67
N VAL A 216 -14.44 -18.13 -3.63
CA VAL A 216 -13.80 -17.23 -4.60
C VAL A 216 -14.06 -15.81 -4.14
N VAL A 217 -13.00 -15.03 -4.01
CA VAL A 217 -13.03 -13.63 -3.61
C VAL A 217 -12.60 -12.80 -4.81
N ASP A 218 -13.47 -11.93 -5.29
CA ASP A 218 -13.30 -11.11 -6.48
C ASP A 218 -13.73 -9.65 -6.26
N PHE A 219 -13.91 -9.25 -5.01
CA PHE A 219 -14.31 -7.90 -4.62
C PHE A 219 -13.60 -7.44 -3.34
N ASP A 220 -13.45 -6.14 -3.19
CA ASP A 220 -12.86 -5.51 -2.00
C ASP A 220 -13.83 -5.54 -0.82
N GLU A 221 -13.40 -6.08 0.33
CA GLU A 221 -14.23 -6.22 1.53
C GLU A 221 -14.34 -4.94 2.37
N GLY A 222 -13.45 -3.95 2.14
CA GLY A 222 -13.32 -2.76 2.98
C GLY A 222 -14.47 -1.76 2.88
N PRO A 223 -15.05 -1.46 1.69
CA PRO A 223 -16.09 -0.47 1.54
C PRO A 223 -17.39 -0.82 2.27
N ARG A 224 -17.92 0.11 3.09
CA ARG A 224 -19.12 -0.12 3.93
C ARG A 224 -20.32 0.64 3.38
N LYS A 225 -21.32 -0.08 2.90
CA LYS A 225 -22.55 0.48 2.32
C LYS A 225 -23.45 1.18 3.35
N ASP A 226 -23.32 0.84 4.62
CA ASP A 226 -24.13 1.34 5.75
C ASP A 226 -23.48 2.53 6.49
N THR A 227 -22.36 3.04 5.98
CA THR A 227 -21.68 4.20 6.56
C THR A 227 -22.54 5.45 6.37
N SER A 228 -22.71 6.22 7.45
CA SER A 228 -23.43 7.50 7.46
C SER A 228 -22.82 8.43 8.49
N MET A 229 -23.03 9.75 8.38
CA MET A 229 -22.58 10.70 9.41
C MET A 229 -23.09 10.34 10.80
N ASN A 230 -24.36 9.92 10.91
CA ASN A 230 -24.95 9.51 12.19
C ASN A 230 -24.25 8.29 12.82
N THR A 231 -23.72 7.37 12.01
CA THR A 231 -22.94 6.22 12.52
C THR A 231 -21.52 6.63 12.89
N LEU A 232 -20.88 7.49 12.10
CA LEU A 232 -19.52 7.96 12.34
C LEU A 232 -19.41 8.83 13.60
N GLU A 233 -20.30 9.78 13.79
CA GLU A 233 -20.34 10.67 14.95
C GLU A 233 -20.44 9.95 16.31
N LYS A 234 -21.04 8.75 16.32
CA LYS A 234 -21.18 7.91 17.53
C LYS A 234 -19.93 7.13 17.90
N LEU A 235 -18.94 7.06 17.00
CA LEU A 235 -17.72 6.32 17.25
C LEU A 235 -16.84 7.04 18.28
N LYS A 236 -16.30 6.24 19.20
CA LYS A 236 -15.35 6.73 20.20
C LYS A 236 -13.98 6.95 19.59
N PRO A 237 -13.17 7.86 20.14
CA PRO A 237 -11.77 8.00 19.77
C PRO A 237 -11.03 6.67 19.87
N ALA A 238 -10.21 6.38 18.84
CA ALA A 238 -9.46 5.13 18.76
C ALA A 238 -8.14 5.16 19.57
N PHE A 239 -7.59 6.36 19.82
CA PHE A 239 -6.30 6.55 20.49
C PHE A 239 -6.43 7.49 21.69
N PRO A 240 -7.12 7.06 22.77
CA PRO A 240 -7.36 7.91 23.93
C PRO A 240 -6.08 8.32 24.67
N GLU A 241 -4.98 7.58 24.51
CA GLU A 241 -3.66 7.91 25.06
C GLU A 241 -3.03 9.15 24.41
N ALA A 242 -3.56 9.63 23.28
CA ALA A 242 -3.15 10.88 22.66
C ALA A 242 -3.76 12.13 23.34
N SER A 243 -4.79 11.95 24.18
CA SER A 243 -5.45 13.05 24.90
C SER A 243 -4.46 13.78 25.82
N GLY A 244 -4.52 15.11 25.80
CA GLY A 244 -3.61 15.98 26.55
C GLY A 244 -2.18 16.05 26.02
N LYS A 245 -1.79 15.18 25.07
CA LYS A 245 -0.46 15.20 24.48
C LYS A 245 -0.37 16.19 23.31
N TYR A 246 -1.39 16.20 22.44
CA TYR A 246 -1.41 17.05 21.26
C TYR A 246 -2.65 17.94 21.18
N GLN A 247 -3.80 17.45 21.62
CA GLN A 247 -5.07 18.16 21.64
C GLN A 247 -6.01 17.55 22.69
N ASP A 248 -6.99 18.34 23.13
CA ASP A 248 -7.99 17.87 24.09
C ASP A 248 -9.13 17.11 23.39
N GLU A 249 -9.48 17.51 22.18
CA GLU A 249 -10.48 16.85 21.34
C GLU A 249 -9.81 15.90 20.34
N LEU A 250 -10.05 14.60 20.53
CA LEU A 250 -9.50 13.54 19.67
C LEU A 250 -10.33 13.39 18.40
N THR A 251 -9.65 13.22 17.28
CA THR A 251 -10.24 13.24 15.94
C THR A 251 -10.42 11.83 15.36
N ILE A 252 -9.50 10.91 15.67
CA ILE A 252 -9.42 9.63 14.98
C ILE A 252 -10.30 8.58 15.61
N THR A 253 -11.04 7.87 14.77
CA THR A 253 -11.91 6.75 15.15
C THR A 253 -11.70 5.58 14.19
N ALA A 254 -12.29 4.43 14.51
CA ALA A 254 -12.33 3.27 13.60
C ALA A 254 -13.09 3.55 12.28
N GLY A 255 -13.81 4.67 12.17
CA GLY A 255 -14.57 5.05 10.97
C GLY A 255 -13.83 6.00 10.04
N ASN A 256 -12.73 6.62 10.51
CA ASN A 256 -11.95 7.59 9.73
C ASN A 256 -10.45 7.28 9.70
N ALA A 257 -10.12 6.03 10.02
CA ALA A 257 -8.82 5.41 9.86
C ALA A 257 -8.91 4.26 8.85
N ALA A 258 -7.84 3.98 8.12
CA ALA A 258 -7.77 2.81 7.26
C ALA A 258 -7.90 1.52 8.08
N GLY A 259 -8.49 0.48 7.49
CA GLY A 259 -8.58 -0.85 8.08
C GLY A 259 -7.23 -1.56 8.08
N LEU A 260 -7.15 -2.67 8.83
CA LEU A 260 -6.12 -3.67 8.69
C LEU A 260 -6.53 -4.61 7.56
N ASN A 261 -5.64 -4.91 6.63
CA ASN A 261 -6.00 -5.58 5.39
C ASN A 261 -5.02 -6.67 4.98
N ASP A 262 -5.48 -7.55 4.08
CA ASP A 262 -4.68 -8.55 3.38
C ASP A 262 -4.76 -8.28 1.88
N GLY A 263 -3.66 -8.35 1.15
CA GLY A 263 -3.67 -8.14 -0.30
C GLY A 263 -2.29 -8.15 -0.94
N ALA A 264 -2.27 -8.10 -2.25
CA ALA A 264 -1.08 -7.93 -3.07
C ALA A 264 -1.40 -7.15 -4.34
N ALA A 265 -0.45 -6.38 -4.82
CA ALA A 265 -0.54 -5.67 -6.10
C ALA A 265 0.82 -5.64 -6.79
N GLY A 266 0.82 -5.56 -8.11
CA GLY A 266 2.06 -5.47 -8.85
C GLY A 266 1.89 -4.93 -10.26
N VAL A 267 3.02 -4.58 -10.84
CA VAL A 267 3.16 -4.12 -12.22
C VAL A 267 4.37 -4.78 -12.87
N ILE A 268 4.35 -4.95 -14.18
CA ILE A 268 5.54 -5.26 -14.95
C ILE A 268 6.07 -3.96 -15.55
N VAL A 269 7.31 -3.63 -15.20
CA VAL A 269 8.03 -2.47 -15.70
C VAL A 269 9.05 -2.93 -16.72
N ALA A 270 8.95 -2.42 -17.94
CA ALA A 270 9.85 -2.72 -19.04
C ALA A 270 10.64 -1.50 -19.48
N SER A 271 11.81 -1.71 -20.09
CA SER A 271 12.39 -0.66 -20.93
C SER A 271 11.52 -0.50 -22.19
N ARG A 272 11.33 0.73 -22.67
CA ARG A 272 10.56 0.98 -23.91
C ARG A 272 11.14 0.20 -25.09
N GLY A 273 12.46 0.06 -25.15
CA GLY A 273 13.15 -0.70 -26.20
C GLY A 273 12.77 -2.19 -26.15
N PHE A 274 12.72 -2.80 -24.95
CA PHE A 274 12.28 -4.19 -24.77
C PHE A 274 10.81 -4.36 -25.15
N ALA A 275 9.94 -3.49 -24.64
CA ALA A 275 8.51 -3.56 -24.96
C ALA A 275 8.24 -3.53 -26.47
N ARG A 276 8.90 -2.62 -27.19
CA ARG A 276 8.79 -2.52 -28.66
C ARG A 276 9.34 -3.76 -29.37
N ALA A 277 10.50 -4.26 -28.93
CA ALA A 277 11.14 -5.42 -29.58
C ALA A 277 10.29 -6.69 -29.46
N HIS A 278 9.47 -6.80 -28.41
CA HIS A 278 8.60 -7.93 -28.13
C HIS A 278 7.12 -7.69 -28.45
N GLY A 279 6.79 -6.50 -29.02
CA GLY A 279 5.40 -6.18 -29.41
C GLY A 279 4.46 -6.04 -28.21
N LEU A 280 4.97 -5.67 -27.02
CA LEU A 280 4.19 -5.54 -25.79
C LEU A 280 3.45 -4.19 -25.77
N GLU A 281 2.21 -4.20 -25.35
CA GLU A 281 1.42 -3.00 -25.15
C GLU A 281 1.96 -2.17 -23.98
N ILE A 282 1.93 -0.86 -24.08
CA ILE A 282 2.41 0.06 -23.06
C ILE A 282 1.20 0.78 -22.46
N GLU A 283 0.87 0.45 -21.20
CA GLU A 283 -0.22 1.10 -20.47
C GLU A 283 0.15 2.52 -20.03
N ALA A 284 1.38 2.69 -19.52
CA ALA A 284 1.85 3.97 -19.00
C ALA A 284 3.37 4.11 -19.08
N LYS A 285 3.88 5.32 -18.88
CA LYS A 285 5.30 5.58 -18.69
C LYS A 285 5.58 6.14 -17.29
N ILE A 286 6.71 5.77 -16.72
CA ILE A 286 7.18 6.34 -15.45
C ILE A 286 8.08 7.54 -15.80
N THR A 287 7.52 8.74 -15.73
CA THR A 287 8.24 9.96 -16.08
C THR A 287 9.30 10.33 -15.07
N ASN A 288 8.95 10.33 -13.78
CA ASN A 288 9.89 10.62 -12.72
C ASN A 288 9.40 10.06 -11.36
N TYR A 289 10.25 10.17 -10.36
CA TYR A 289 9.98 9.80 -8.98
C TYR A 289 10.92 10.52 -8.02
N VAL A 290 10.49 10.66 -6.77
CA VAL A 290 11.28 11.18 -5.66
C VAL A 290 10.94 10.39 -4.39
N ALA A 291 11.82 10.48 -3.40
CA ALA A 291 11.56 10.02 -2.05
C ALA A 291 11.95 11.13 -1.07
N SER A 292 11.12 11.35 -0.07
CA SER A 292 11.41 12.33 0.99
C SER A 292 11.38 11.67 2.36
N GLY A 293 11.90 12.38 3.35
CA GLY A 293 11.80 12.04 4.76
C GLY A 293 11.62 13.30 5.59
N LEU A 294 10.97 13.15 6.73
CA LEU A 294 10.73 14.20 7.73
C LEU A 294 11.06 13.68 9.12
N GLU A 295 10.97 14.54 10.14
CA GLU A 295 10.98 14.09 11.53
C GLU A 295 9.88 13.04 11.77
N PRO A 296 10.13 12.01 12.61
CA PRO A 296 9.18 10.91 12.77
C PRO A 296 7.75 11.33 13.11
N ARG A 297 7.56 12.37 13.92
CA ARG A 297 6.23 12.87 14.25
C ARG A 297 5.50 13.57 13.10
N ASP A 298 6.26 14.04 12.11
CA ASP A 298 5.76 14.74 10.91
C ASP A 298 5.60 13.79 9.71
N LEU A 299 5.74 12.49 9.92
CA LEU A 299 5.75 11.49 8.85
C LEU A 299 4.57 11.61 7.87
N PHE A 300 3.40 11.99 8.36
CA PHE A 300 2.18 12.14 7.56
C PHE A 300 2.16 13.38 6.66
N PHE A 301 3.13 14.28 6.78
CA PHE A 301 3.37 15.37 5.84
C PHE A 301 4.48 15.04 4.82
N ALA A 302 5.07 13.84 4.88
CA ALA A 302 6.09 13.43 3.92
C ALA A 302 5.59 13.39 2.46
N PRO A 303 4.32 13.03 2.15
CA PRO A 303 3.77 13.14 0.80
C PRO A 303 3.81 14.57 0.28
N VAL A 304 3.47 15.58 1.10
CA VAL A 304 3.52 17.00 0.71
C VAL A 304 4.92 17.39 0.29
N LYS A 305 5.92 17.01 1.09
CA LYS A 305 7.32 17.28 0.74
C LYS A 305 7.73 16.55 -0.55
N ALA A 306 7.40 15.27 -0.68
CA ALA A 306 7.76 14.49 -1.86
C ALA A 306 7.16 15.08 -3.14
N VAL A 307 5.88 15.47 -3.13
CA VAL A 307 5.21 16.08 -4.29
C VAL A 307 5.84 17.44 -4.63
N ASN A 308 6.13 18.28 -3.63
CA ASN A 308 6.80 19.56 -3.86
C ASN A 308 8.22 19.38 -4.45
N ASP A 309 8.98 18.38 -3.96
CA ASP A 309 10.30 18.03 -4.50
C ASP A 309 10.18 17.54 -5.95
N LEU A 310 9.14 16.74 -6.26
CA LEU A 310 8.85 16.25 -7.62
C LEU A 310 8.48 17.40 -8.55
N MET A 311 7.56 18.27 -8.15
CA MET A 311 7.16 19.45 -8.94
C MET A 311 8.36 20.36 -9.22
N THR A 312 9.22 20.57 -8.24
CA THR A 312 10.45 21.34 -8.40
C THR A 312 11.37 20.69 -9.44
N LYS A 313 11.55 19.38 -9.36
CA LYS A 313 12.40 18.60 -10.26
C LYS A 313 11.86 18.61 -11.70
N GLU A 314 10.54 18.49 -11.87
CA GLU A 314 9.84 18.48 -13.16
C GLU A 314 9.53 19.88 -13.70
N LYS A 315 9.68 20.92 -12.89
CA LYS A 315 9.24 22.30 -13.17
C LYS A 315 7.75 22.38 -13.48
N THR A 316 6.97 21.66 -12.71
CA THR A 316 5.51 21.61 -12.78
C THR A 316 4.86 22.22 -11.54
N GLN A 317 3.56 22.39 -11.59
CA GLN A 317 2.71 22.78 -10.47
C GLN A 317 1.56 21.78 -10.32
N ILE A 318 0.86 21.81 -9.19
CA ILE A 318 -0.18 20.81 -8.88
C ILE A 318 -1.31 20.76 -9.93
N SER A 319 -1.64 21.90 -10.56
CA SER A 319 -2.65 21.97 -11.60
C SER A 319 -2.22 21.36 -12.96
N ASP A 320 -0.96 20.95 -13.10
CA ASP A 320 -0.48 20.27 -14.31
C ASP A 320 -0.73 18.74 -14.25
N TYR A 321 -1.29 18.25 -13.13
CA TYR A 321 -1.65 16.85 -12.94
C TYR A 321 -3.16 16.68 -12.99
N ASP A 322 -3.63 15.79 -13.86
CA ASP A 322 -5.05 15.49 -14.04
C ASP A 322 -5.61 14.65 -12.88
N LEU A 323 -4.78 13.77 -12.33
CA LEU A 323 -5.13 12.85 -11.23
C LEU A 323 -4.03 12.82 -10.17
N VAL A 324 -4.44 12.74 -8.92
CA VAL A 324 -3.55 12.55 -7.76
C VAL A 324 -4.08 11.40 -6.93
N GLU A 325 -3.27 10.34 -6.79
CA GLU A 325 -3.55 9.23 -5.91
C GLU A 325 -2.72 9.35 -4.64
N LEU A 326 -3.37 9.37 -3.50
CA LEU A 326 -2.75 9.51 -2.18
C LEU A 326 -3.25 8.42 -1.27
N ASN A 327 -2.33 7.71 -0.60
CA ASN A 327 -2.72 6.71 0.40
C ASN A 327 -3.47 7.37 1.57
N GLU A 328 -4.69 6.92 1.82
CA GLU A 328 -5.56 7.41 2.89
C GLU A 328 -5.34 6.62 4.19
N ALA A 329 -4.12 6.68 4.77
CA ALA A 329 -3.85 5.99 6.02
C ALA A 329 -4.78 6.45 7.17
N PHE A 330 -5.10 7.74 7.16
CA PHE A 330 -6.11 8.37 8.02
C PHE A 330 -6.78 9.50 7.23
N ALA A 331 -8.07 9.72 7.43
CA ALA A 331 -8.77 10.85 6.80
C ALA A 331 -8.11 12.19 7.13
N VAL A 332 -7.63 12.35 8.36
CA VAL A 332 -6.93 13.56 8.79
C VAL A 332 -5.61 13.78 8.05
N GLN A 333 -4.89 12.71 7.76
CA GLN A 333 -3.66 12.79 6.97
C GLN A 333 -3.97 13.18 5.53
N ALA A 334 -4.91 12.49 4.89
CA ALA A 334 -5.29 12.79 3.50
C ALA A 334 -5.74 14.25 3.36
N LEU A 335 -6.59 14.75 4.27
CA LEU A 335 -7.04 16.15 4.28
C LEU A 335 -5.90 17.13 4.53
N ALA A 336 -4.98 16.81 5.43
CA ALA A 336 -3.81 17.67 5.71
C ALA A 336 -2.89 17.77 4.48
N ASP A 337 -2.68 16.66 3.77
CA ASP A 337 -1.88 16.61 2.55
C ASP A 337 -2.57 17.35 1.39
N ILE A 338 -3.88 17.15 1.20
CA ILE A 338 -4.69 17.86 0.21
C ILE A 338 -4.60 19.37 0.43
N ARG A 339 -4.75 19.83 1.69
CA ARG A 339 -4.61 21.26 2.05
C ARG A 339 -3.19 21.76 1.82
N GLY A 340 -2.18 20.98 2.23
CA GLY A 340 -0.77 21.32 2.08
C GLY A 340 -0.31 21.43 0.62
N LEU A 341 -0.88 20.62 -0.27
CA LEU A 341 -0.63 20.63 -1.71
C LEU A 341 -1.58 21.55 -2.49
N LYS A 342 -2.61 22.11 -1.83
CA LYS A 342 -3.67 22.90 -2.47
C LYS A 342 -4.39 22.17 -3.59
N ILE A 343 -4.62 20.87 -3.40
CA ILE A 343 -5.33 20.04 -4.35
C ILE A 343 -6.82 20.38 -4.30
N ASP A 344 -7.44 20.53 -5.47
CA ASP A 344 -8.90 20.57 -5.57
C ASP A 344 -9.43 19.13 -5.45
N ILE A 345 -10.09 18.84 -4.36
CA ILE A 345 -10.63 17.51 -4.05
C ILE A 345 -11.68 17.05 -5.07
N ALA A 346 -12.31 17.99 -5.79
CA ALA A 346 -13.28 17.65 -6.84
C ALA A 346 -12.60 17.10 -8.10
N VAL A 347 -11.35 17.48 -8.35
CA VAL A 347 -10.59 17.10 -9.55
C VAL A 347 -9.72 15.86 -9.31
N SER A 348 -9.21 15.66 -8.09
CA SER A 348 -8.06 14.78 -7.87
C SER A 348 -8.38 13.42 -7.25
N TYR A 349 -9.61 13.11 -6.93
CA TYR A 349 -9.91 11.93 -6.13
C TYR A 349 -11.05 11.12 -6.74
N THR A 350 -10.72 10.17 -7.60
CA THR A 350 -11.78 9.43 -8.28
C THR A 350 -11.90 7.97 -7.86
N HIS A 351 -10.86 7.30 -7.35
CA HIS A 351 -10.88 5.84 -7.27
C HIS A 351 -10.32 5.21 -6.00
N LEU A 352 -9.48 5.89 -5.21
CA LEU A 352 -8.90 5.32 -3.99
C LEU A 352 -9.68 5.71 -2.74
N THR A 353 -9.69 4.83 -1.75
CA THR A 353 -10.57 4.96 -0.59
C THR A 353 -9.88 4.47 0.67
N LEU A 354 -10.24 5.02 1.84
CA LEU A 354 -9.80 4.56 3.15
C LEU A 354 -9.82 3.03 3.35
N PRO A 355 -10.82 2.30 2.81
CA PRO A 355 -10.82 0.84 2.92
C PRO A 355 -9.90 0.11 1.97
N THR A 356 -9.31 0.77 0.98
CA THR A 356 -8.68 0.07 -0.14
C THR A 356 -7.17 0.08 -0.12
N ILE A 357 -6.52 0.86 0.76
CA ILE A 357 -5.08 0.95 0.59
C ILE A 357 -4.33 1.01 1.90
N TYR A 358 -3.76 -0.09 2.24
CA TYR A 358 -2.34 -0.08 2.50
C TYR A 358 -1.66 -0.31 1.17
N SER A 359 -0.84 0.66 0.73
CA SER A 359 -0.02 0.50 -0.45
C SER A 359 0.83 -0.76 -0.28
N VAL A 360 0.35 -1.80 -0.91
CA VAL A 360 1.09 -3.04 -1.02
C VAL A 360 2.28 -2.80 -1.92
#